data_4f3854ae539498f3003bfb51c0c9404b
#
_entry.id   4f3854ae539498f3003bfb51c0c9404b
#
_cell.length_a   1.000
_cell.length_b   1.000
_cell.length_c   1.000
_cell.angle_alpha   90.00
_cell.angle_beta   90.00
_cell.angle_gamma   90.00
#
_symmetry.space_group_name_H-M   'P 1'
#
loop_
_entity.id
_entity.type
_entity.pdbx_description
1 polymer ?
#
loop_
_entity_poly.entity_id
_entity_poly.type
_entity_poly.pdbx_seq_one_letter_code
_entity_poly.pdbx_strand_id
1 'polypeptide(L)'
;TVLEDRANQLITENRPVTARYPTPEELAALDYRSKLDLTEQVRIVTIAGCDVCACCAPHVTCTGEIGLVKLVDAMRHRGGIRLWMVAGRLALADYQRKQTNIAAISAALSVQQPQAAQGVERLKQELQTLKETLKQTRQALLAEKAKALPQTPGNLCLFEDGLDGTGLRELADAIARVCAGHAAVFSGSDETGYGYCLASHDEDLRPLGKQMTAALSGKGGGKPDFQQGSV
;
A
#
# COMPACT_ATOMS: atom_id res chain seq x y z
N THR A 1 -20.84 10.25 -9.18
CA THR A 1 -20.48 10.20 -10.64
C THR A 1 -21.72 10.42 -11.48
N VAL A 2 -21.59 10.95 -12.69
CA VAL A 2 -22.74 11.23 -13.58
C VAL A 2 -23.64 10.00 -13.75
N LEU A 3 -23.07 8.81 -13.92
CA LEU A 3 -23.84 7.56 -14.05
C LEU A 3 -24.59 7.20 -12.77
N GLU A 4 -23.94 7.29 -11.62
CA GLU A 4 -24.53 7.02 -10.32
C GLU A 4 -25.64 8.01 -10.00
N ASP A 5 -25.40 9.28 -10.24
CA ASP A 5 -26.39 10.36 -9.99
C ASP A 5 -27.62 10.16 -10.86
N ARG A 6 -27.42 9.82 -12.15
CA ARG A 6 -28.54 9.52 -13.06
C ARG A 6 -29.32 8.27 -12.64
N ALA A 7 -28.63 7.19 -12.21
CA ALA A 7 -29.29 5.99 -11.72
C ALA A 7 -30.14 6.29 -10.47
N ASN A 8 -29.60 7.02 -9.50
CA ASN A 8 -30.32 7.39 -8.28
C ASN A 8 -31.46 8.38 -8.55
N GLN A 9 -31.32 9.27 -9.53
CA GLN A 9 -32.42 10.12 -9.99
C GLN A 9 -33.59 9.28 -10.50
N LEU A 10 -33.36 8.29 -11.36
CA LEU A 10 -34.38 7.38 -11.87
C LEU A 10 -35.06 6.56 -10.76
N ILE A 11 -34.29 6.17 -9.73
CA ILE A 11 -34.82 5.51 -8.54
C ILE A 11 -35.77 6.45 -7.78
N THR A 12 -35.36 7.70 -7.58
CA THR A 12 -36.16 8.72 -6.87
C THR A 12 -37.42 9.08 -7.65
N GLU A 13 -37.38 9.08 -8.98
CA GLU A 13 -38.54 9.31 -9.86
C GLU A 13 -39.58 8.19 -9.76
N ASN A 14 -39.24 7.05 -9.17
CA ASN A 14 -40.10 5.89 -8.94
C ASN A 14 -40.86 5.45 -10.21
N ARG A 15 -40.14 5.28 -11.30
CA ARG A 15 -40.73 4.93 -12.60
C ARG A 15 -41.25 3.49 -12.63
N PRO A 16 -42.38 3.21 -13.31
CA PRO A 16 -42.88 1.86 -13.47
C PRO A 16 -41.89 1.00 -14.30
N VAL A 17 -41.77 -0.25 -13.90
CA VAL A 17 -41.01 -1.30 -14.62
C VAL A 17 -42.01 -2.36 -15.06
N THR A 18 -42.18 -2.49 -16.36
CA THR A 18 -43.11 -3.45 -16.96
C THR A 18 -42.37 -4.58 -17.65
N ALA A 19 -42.93 -5.77 -17.63
CA ALA A 19 -42.38 -6.92 -18.33
C ALA A 19 -43.51 -7.61 -19.13
N ARG A 20 -43.29 -7.85 -20.43
CA ARG A 20 -44.28 -8.50 -21.29
C ARG A 20 -43.58 -9.35 -22.36
N TYR A 21 -44.37 -10.24 -22.97
CA TYR A 21 -43.98 -10.99 -24.17
C TYR A 21 -44.72 -10.38 -25.37
N PRO A 22 -44.07 -9.56 -26.22
CA PRO A 22 -44.67 -8.98 -27.39
C PRO A 22 -44.94 -10.03 -28.45
N THR A 23 -45.88 -9.76 -29.40
CA THR A 23 -46.04 -10.57 -30.61
C THR A 23 -44.85 -10.44 -31.52
N PRO A 24 -44.61 -11.37 -32.47
CA PRO A 24 -43.52 -11.23 -33.44
C PRO A 24 -43.52 -9.92 -34.23
N GLU A 25 -44.71 -9.42 -34.60
CA GLU A 25 -44.88 -8.17 -35.30
C GLU A 25 -44.52 -6.96 -34.42
N GLU A 26 -44.95 -6.96 -33.16
CA GLU A 26 -44.60 -5.93 -32.18
C GLU A 26 -43.11 -5.94 -31.89
N LEU A 27 -42.51 -7.15 -31.73
CA LEU A 27 -41.08 -7.30 -31.45
C LEU A 27 -40.21 -6.76 -32.59
N ALA A 28 -40.60 -7.01 -33.84
CA ALA A 28 -39.89 -6.53 -35.03
C ALA A 28 -39.93 -4.97 -35.16
N ALA A 29 -40.95 -4.32 -34.61
CA ALA A 29 -41.09 -2.88 -34.61
C ALA A 29 -40.47 -2.19 -33.37
N LEU A 30 -40.01 -2.98 -32.36
CA LEU A 30 -39.52 -2.45 -31.07
C LEU A 30 -38.01 -2.24 -31.12
N ASP A 31 -37.56 -1.05 -30.76
CA ASP A 31 -36.13 -0.82 -30.50
C ASP A 31 -35.79 -1.21 -29.06
N TYR A 32 -35.01 -2.29 -28.89
CA TYR A 32 -34.64 -2.83 -27.59
C TYR A 32 -33.20 -3.34 -27.56
N ARG A 33 -32.58 -3.29 -26.39
CA ARG A 33 -31.25 -3.89 -26.17
C ARG A 33 -31.37 -5.39 -25.97
N SER A 34 -30.51 -6.17 -26.62
CA SER A 34 -30.31 -7.58 -26.32
C SER A 34 -28.85 -7.95 -26.31
N LYS A 35 -28.47 -8.97 -25.54
CA LYS A 35 -27.12 -9.59 -25.55
C LYS A 35 -27.04 -10.77 -26.53
N LEU A 36 -28.18 -11.29 -26.96
CA LEU A 36 -28.30 -12.45 -27.81
C LEU A 36 -29.29 -12.16 -28.93
N ASP A 37 -29.10 -12.77 -30.07
CA ASP A 37 -30.11 -12.81 -31.15
C ASP A 37 -31.21 -13.79 -30.74
N LEU A 38 -32.28 -13.26 -30.16
CA LEU A 38 -33.41 -14.02 -29.67
C LEU A 38 -34.51 -14.03 -30.73
N THR A 39 -35.01 -15.23 -31.09
CA THR A 39 -36.01 -15.40 -32.14
C THR A 39 -37.39 -15.78 -31.61
N GLU A 40 -37.48 -16.36 -30.42
CA GLU A 40 -38.76 -16.86 -29.87
C GLU A 40 -38.91 -16.52 -28.38
N GLN A 41 -40.16 -16.23 -27.96
CA GLN A 41 -40.54 -15.96 -26.57
C GLN A 41 -39.68 -14.88 -25.86
N VAL A 42 -39.40 -13.78 -26.56
CA VAL A 42 -38.59 -12.71 -26.02
C VAL A 42 -39.37 -11.92 -24.96
N ARG A 43 -38.88 -11.99 -23.69
CA ARG A 43 -39.44 -11.18 -22.62
C ARG A 43 -38.82 -9.80 -22.64
N ILE A 44 -39.62 -8.78 -22.90
CA ILE A 44 -39.19 -7.38 -22.92
C ILE A 44 -39.49 -6.73 -21.58
N VAL A 45 -38.48 -6.13 -20.96
CA VAL A 45 -38.57 -5.32 -19.75
C VAL A 45 -38.38 -3.86 -20.14
N THR A 46 -39.32 -3.01 -19.73
CA THR A 46 -39.31 -1.58 -20.03
C THR A 46 -39.30 -0.77 -18.75
N ILE A 47 -38.36 0.14 -18.64
CA ILE A 47 -38.34 1.23 -17.67
C ILE A 47 -38.76 2.49 -18.42
N ALA A 48 -39.94 3.02 -18.13
CA ALA A 48 -40.55 4.12 -18.90
C ALA A 48 -39.60 5.32 -19.07
N GLY A 49 -39.32 5.67 -20.32
CA GLY A 49 -38.44 6.80 -20.69
C GLY A 49 -36.96 6.62 -20.26
N CYS A 50 -36.52 5.37 -20.05
CA CYS A 50 -35.16 5.07 -19.67
C CYS A 50 -34.54 3.94 -20.50
N ASP A 51 -35.14 2.75 -20.46
CA ASP A 51 -34.54 1.55 -21.09
C ASP A 51 -35.62 0.56 -21.54
N VAL A 52 -35.34 -0.12 -22.65
CA VAL A 52 -36.12 -1.24 -23.14
C VAL A 52 -35.14 -2.36 -23.46
N CYS A 53 -35.26 -3.51 -22.76
CA CYS A 53 -34.31 -4.59 -22.98
C CYS A 53 -34.95 -5.97 -22.92
N ALA A 54 -34.37 -6.92 -23.64
CA ALA A 54 -34.69 -8.33 -23.48
C ALA A 54 -33.99 -8.89 -22.23
N CYS A 55 -34.80 -9.35 -21.26
CA CYS A 55 -34.28 -9.89 -19.99
C CYS A 55 -35.26 -10.89 -19.35
N CYS A 56 -34.74 -12.04 -18.98
CA CYS A 56 -35.49 -13.10 -18.32
C CYS A 56 -35.41 -13.06 -16.77
N ALA A 57 -34.52 -12.23 -16.20
CA ALA A 57 -34.35 -12.15 -14.76
C ALA A 57 -35.57 -11.52 -14.06
N PRO A 58 -35.75 -11.77 -12.75
CA PRO A 58 -36.73 -11.04 -11.93
C PRO A 58 -36.42 -9.54 -11.89
N HIS A 59 -37.46 -8.72 -11.86
CA HIS A 59 -37.36 -7.27 -11.77
C HIS A 59 -38.32 -6.74 -10.72
N VAL A 60 -37.99 -5.59 -10.16
CA VAL A 60 -38.89 -4.78 -9.34
C VAL A 60 -40.06 -4.26 -10.16
N THR A 61 -41.17 -3.86 -9.55
CA THR A 61 -42.33 -3.28 -10.23
C THR A 61 -42.18 -1.78 -10.49
N CYS A 62 -41.36 -1.11 -9.69
CA CYS A 62 -40.96 0.28 -9.91
C CYS A 62 -39.54 0.54 -9.46
N THR A 63 -38.88 1.55 -10.01
CA THR A 63 -37.47 1.84 -9.75
C THR A 63 -37.21 2.23 -8.29
N GLY A 64 -38.18 2.80 -7.58
CA GLY A 64 -38.07 3.17 -6.17
C GLY A 64 -37.84 2.00 -5.23
N GLU A 65 -38.27 0.78 -5.59
CA GLU A 65 -38.02 -0.42 -4.78
C GLU A 65 -36.54 -0.80 -4.68
N ILE A 66 -35.68 -0.29 -5.59
CA ILE A 66 -34.23 -0.49 -5.56
C ILE A 66 -33.60 0.25 -4.36
N GLY A 67 -34.17 1.40 -3.97
CA GLY A 67 -33.74 2.26 -2.88
C GLY A 67 -32.55 3.14 -3.25
N LEU A 68 -31.33 2.59 -3.31
CA LEU A 68 -30.10 3.32 -3.60
C LEU A 68 -29.15 2.46 -4.43
N VAL A 69 -28.46 3.08 -5.36
CA VAL A 69 -27.31 2.48 -6.07
C VAL A 69 -26.05 3.26 -5.75
N LYS A 70 -24.98 2.54 -5.42
CA LYS A 70 -23.64 3.10 -5.20
C LYS A 70 -22.62 2.40 -6.06
N LEU A 71 -21.88 3.16 -6.86
CA LEU A 71 -20.69 2.67 -7.56
C LEU A 71 -19.52 2.65 -6.57
N VAL A 72 -18.94 1.47 -6.36
CA VAL A 72 -17.90 1.25 -5.36
C VAL A 72 -16.52 1.35 -5.99
N ASP A 73 -16.37 0.80 -7.19
CA ASP A 73 -15.08 0.78 -7.91
C ASP A 73 -15.28 0.67 -9.43
N ALA A 74 -14.25 1.03 -10.19
CA ALA A 74 -14.21 0.95 -11.64
C ALA A 74 -12.80 0.63 -12.13
N MET A 75 -12.68 -0.36 -13.04
CA MET A 75 -11.39 -0.66 -13.67
C MET A 75 -11.53 -0.94 -15.18
N ARG A 76 -10.46 -0.73 -15.93
CA ARG A 76 -10.41 -1.15 -17.35
C ARG A 76 -10.46 -2.67 -17.46
N HIS A 77 -11.26 -3.19 -18.38
CA HIS A 77 -11.40 -4.61 -18.62
C HIS A 77 -11.75 -4.90 -20.09
N ARG A 78 -10.87 -5.60 -20.81
CA ARG A 78 -11.09 -6.15 -22.17
C ARG A 78 -11.75 -5.15 -23.16
N GLY A 79 -11.20 -3.95 -23.30
CA GLY A 79 -11.74 -2.91 -24.17
C GLY A 79 -12.96 -2.15 -23.66
N GLY A 80 -13.36 -2.41 -22.40
CA GLY A 80 -14.44 -1.72 -21.70
C GLY A 80 -14.06 -1.36 -20.26
N ILE A 81 -15.08 -1.13 -19.45
CA ILE A 81 -14.96 -0.81 -18.03
C ILE A 81 -15.77 -1.84 -17.23
N ARG A 82 -15.15 -2.42 -16.21
CA ARG A 82 -15.85 -3.20 -15.18
C ARG A 82 -16.18 -2.27 -14.02
N LEU A 83 -17.45 -2.24 -13.65
CA LEU A 83 -17.96 -1.49 -12.51
C LEU A 83 -18.34 -2.46 -11.39
N TRP A 84 -17.98 -2.12 -10.17
CA TRP A 84 -18.52 -2.73 -8.96
C TRP A 84 -19.56 -1.80 -8.37
N MET A 85 -20.73 -2.33 -8.10
CA MET A 85 -21.84 -1.57 -7.54
C MET A 85 -22.55 -2.36 -6.48
N VAL A 86 -23.16 -1.65 -5.54
CA VAL A 86 -24.07 -2.18 -4.52
C VAL A 86 -25.40 -1.42 -4.61
N ALA A 87 -26.49 -2.09 -4.27
CA ALA A 87 -27.82 -1.50 -4.32
C ALA A 87 -28.64 -1.85 -3.08
N GLY A 88 -29.67 -1.07 -2.77
CA GLY A 88 -30.62 -1.29 -1.69
C GLY A 88 -29.93 -1.52 -0.33
N ARG A 89 -30.31 -2.57 0.38
CA ARG A 89 -29.77 -2.90 1.72
C ARG A 89 -28.26 -3.12 1.71
N LEU A 90 -27.67 -3.62 0.61
CA LEU A 90 -26.22 -3.80 0.51
C LEU A 90 -25.49 -2.44 0.45
N ALA A 91 -26.07 -1.44 -0.21
CA ALA A 91 -25.52 -0.09 -0.21
C ALA A 91 -25.58 0.56 1.19
N LEU A 92 -26.68 0.36 1.92
CA LEU A 92 -26.82 0.83 3.31
C LEU A 92 -25.81 0.14 4.24
N ALA A 93 -25.65 -1.16 4.13
CA ALA A 93 -24.69 -1.93 4.94
C ALA A 93 -23.23 -1.50 4.64
N ASP A 94 -22.90 -1.25 3.39
CA ASP A 94 -21.59 -0.73 2.99
C ASP A 94 -21.33 0.67 3.58
N TYR A 95 -22.35 1.54 3.54
CA TYR A 95 -22.24 2.86 4.17
C TYR A 95 -22.04 2.76 5.68
N GLN A 96 -22.82 1.93 6.37
CA GLN A 96 -22.69 1.73 7.83
C GLN A 96 -21.29 1.23 8.21
N ARG A 97 -20.76 0.28 7.46
CA ARG A 97 -19.39 -0.22 7.66
C ARG A 97 -18.35 0.89 7.49
N LYS A 98 -18.47 1.69 6.43
CA LYS A 98 -17.59 2.84 6.16
C LYS A 98 -17.71 3.90 7.25
N GLN A 99 -18.92 4.15 7.72
CA GLN A 99 -19.18 5.10 8.83
C GLN A 99 -18.51 4.64 10.13
N THR A 100 -18.60 3.36 10.46
CA THR A 100 -17.91 2.80 11.63
C THR A 100 -16.39 2.95 11.50
N ASN A 101 -15.83 2.64 10.34
CA ASN A 101 -14.39 2.76 10.11
C ASN A 101 -13.91 4.21 10.20
N ILE A 102 -14.60 5.15 9.57
CA ILE A 102 -14.19 6.56 9.64
C ILE A 102 -14.31 7.14 11.05
N ALA A 103 -15.32 6.71 11.81
CA ALA A 103 -15.45 7.09 13.23
C ALA A 103 -14.26 6.58 14.06
N ALA A 104 -13.84 5.34 13.86
CA ALA A 104 -12.69 4.76 14.54
C ALA A 104 -11.37 5.47 14.17
N ILE A 105 -11.15 5.76 12.89
CA ILE A 105 -9.98 6.52 12.40
C ILE A 105 -9.97 7.92 13.00
N SER A 106 -11.11 8.60 12.98
CA SER A 106 -11.30 9.95 13.54
C SER A 106 -10.96 10.00 15.04
N ALA A 107 -11.43 9.00 15.79
CA ALA A 107 -11.12 8.86 17.22
C ALA A 107 -9.62 8.58 17.44
N ALA A 108 -9.02 7.66 16.69
CA ALA A 108 -7.59 7.33 16.80
C ALA A 108 -6.67 8.52 16.50
N LEU A 109 -7.06 9.37 15.54
CA LEU A 109 -6.30 10.57 15.15
C LEU A 109 -6.68 11.82 15.96
N SER A 110 -7.67 11.74 16.85
CA SER A 110 -8.23 12.88 17.62
C SER A 110 -8.62 14.06 16.71
N VAL A 111 -9.29 13.78 15.60
CA VAL A 111 -9.78 14.77 14.63
C VAL A 111 -11.25 14.54 14.32
N GLN A 112 -11.92 15.52 13.71
CA GLN A 112 -13.27 15.32 13.17
C GLN A 112 -13.25 14.47 11.89
N GLN A 113 -14.32 13.72 11.63
CA GLN A 113 -14.40 12.80 10.47
C GLN A 113 -14.04 13.46 9.12
N PRO A 114 -14.51 14.66 8.78
CA PRO A 114 -14.09 15.34 7.54
C PRO A 114 -12.59 15.64 7.46
N GLN A 115 -11.90 15.69 8.60
CA GLN A 115 -10.47 15.99 8.72
C GLN A 115 -9.60 14.73 8.81
N ALA A 116 -10.17 13.54 8.75
CA ALA A 116 -9.44 12.27 8.93
C ALA A 116 -8.27 12.12 7.94
N ALA A 117 -8.49 12.48 6.67
CA ALA A 117 -7.43 12.43 5.65
C ALA A 117 -6.26 13.38 5.98
N GLN A 118 -6.55 14.59 6.46
CA GLN A 118 -5.53 15.54 6.91
C GLN A 118 -4.78 15.03 8.15
N GLY A 119 -5.50 14.37 9.08
CA GLY A 119 -4.89 13.72 10.23
C GLY A 119 -3.90 12.62 9.86
N VAL A 120 -4.22 11.80 8.88
CA VAL A 120 -3.31 10.78 8.34
C VAL A 120 -2.06 11.43 7.72
N GLU A 121 -2.22 12.49 6.93
CA GLU A 121 -1.08 13.15 6.29
C GLU A 121 -0.16 13.81 7.33
N ARG A 122 -0.73 14.47 8.37
CA ARG A 122 0.04 14.99 9.50
C ARG A 122 0.84 13.88 10.19
N LEU A 123 0.22 12.73 10.49
CA LEU A 123 0.90 11.62 11.13
C LEU A 123 2.06 11.07 10.28
N LYS A 124 1.89 11.00 8.95
CA LYS A 124 2.97 10.60 8.03
C LYS A 124 4.15 11.58 8.06
N GLN A 125 3.87 12.88 8.09
CA GLN A 125 4.90 13.92 8.19
C GLN A 125 5.64 13.86 9.51
N GLU A 126 4.92 13.71 10.63
CA GLU A 126 5.51 13.56 11.96
C GLU A 126 6.41 12.32 12.03
N LEU A 127 5.94 11.18 11.50
CA LEU A 127 6.73 9.96 11.43
C LEU A 127 8.02 10.13 10.59
N GLN A 128 7.93 10.83 9.46
CA GLN A 128 9.11 11.11 8.62
C GLN A 128 10.12 12.00 9.37
N THR A 129 9.65 13.08 10.00
CA THR A 129 10.49 13.98 10.79
C THR A 129 11.17 13.24 11.95
N LEU A 130 10.43 12.38 12.68
CA LEU A 130 11.00 11.58 13.76
C LEU A 130 12.08 10.62 13.26
N LYS A 131 11.88 9.97 12.10
CA LYS A 131 12.89 9.09 11.51
C LYS A 131 14.17 9.86 11.14
N GLU A 132 14.04 11.06 10.59
CA GLU A 132 15.17 11.90 10.23
C GLU A 132 15.91 12.41 11.48
N THR A 133 15.18 12.85 12.49
CA THR A 133 15.76 13.28 13.78
C THR A 133 16.48 12.12 14.46
N LEU A 134 15.88 10.95 14.52
CA LEU A 134 16.51 9.76 15.08
C LEU A 134 17.80 9.40 14.35
N LYS A 135 17.78 9.44 13.00
CA LYS A 135 18.98 9.20 12.20
C LYS A 135 20.09 10.20 12.50
N GLN A 136 19.76 11.49 12.53
CA GLN A 136 20.73 12.55 12.81
C GLN A 136 21.33 12.44 14.22
N THR A 137 20.47 12.20 15.23
CA THR A 137 20.90 12.02 16.63
C THR A 137 21.82 10.80 16.78
N ARG A 138 21.46 9.70 16.11
CA ARG A 138 22.31 8.49 16.12
C ARG A 138 23.65 8.76 15.44
N GLN A 139 23.69 9.40 14.30
CA GLN A 139 24.94 9.75 13.61
C GLN A 139 25.81 10.67 14.46
N ALA A 140 25.23 11.66 15.12
CA ALA A 140 25.95 12.54 16.03
C ALA A 140 26.55 11.76 17.22
N LEU A 141 25.75 10.87 17.83
CA LEU A 141 26.22 10.01 18.93
C LEU A 141 27.38 9.10 18.51
N LEU A 142 27.28 8.45 17.34
CA LEU A 142 28.32 7.56 16.84
C LEU A 142 29.58 8.35 16.47
N ALA A 143 29.44 9.55 15.92
CA ALA A 143 30.56 10.43 15.63
C ALA A 143 31.30 10.88 16.91
N GLU A 144 30.56 11.23 17.98
CA GLU A 144 31.18 11.55 19.27
C GLU A 144 31.86 10.34 19.93
N LYS A 145 31.25 9.15 19.85
CA LYS A 145 31.90 7.90 20.27
C LYS A 145 33.23 7.68 19.53
N ALA A 146 33.23 7.83 18.21
CA ALA A 146 34.44 7.66 17.40
C ALA A 146 35.54 8.68 17.77
N LYS A 147 35.18 9.95 18.03
CA LYS A 147 36.15 10.98 18.46
C LYS A 147 36.76 10.71 19.85
N ALA A 148 36.00 10.06 20.74
CA ALA A 148 36.47 9.67 22.07
C ALA A 148 37.47 8.51 22.04
N LEU A 149 37.59 7.80 20.91
CA LEU A 149 38.58 6.74 20.76
C LEU A 149 39.99 7.31 20.59
N PRO A 150 41.00 6.65 21.17
CA PRO A 150 42.40 7.08 20.96
C PRO A 150 42.74 6.95 19.48
N GLN A 151 43.47 7.93 18.95
CA GLN A 151 44.05 7.84 17.61
C GLN A 151 45.02 6.64 17.57
N THR A 152 44.69 5.69 16.70
CA THR A 152 45.41 4.44 16.60
C THR A 152 46.19 4.41 15.27
N PRO A 153 47.51 4.18 15.28
CA PRO A 153 48.30 4.15 14.05
C PRO A 153 48.12 2.85 13.22
N GLY A 154 47.13 2.03 13.58
CA GLY A 154 46.83 0.76 12.92
C GLY A 154 45.31 0.50 12.84
N ASN A 155 44.96 -0.78 12.75
CA ASN A 155 43.57 -1.23 12.68
C ASN A 155 42.87 -1.06 14.03
N LEU A 156 41.58 -0.74 14.00
CA LEU A 156 40.74 -0.63 15.20
C LEU A 156 39.52 -1.53 15.07
N CYS A 157 39.32 -2.39 16.06
CA CYS A 157 38.18 -3.30 16.16
C CYS A 157 37.35 -2.95 17.38
N LEU A 158 36.04 -2.78 17.20
CA LEU A 158 35.10 -2.51 18.28
C LEU A 158 33.95 -3.51 18.27
N PHE A 159 33.52 -3.85 19.48
CA PHE A 159 32.26 -4.55 19.73
C PHE A 159 31.29 -3.57 20.37
N GLU A 160 30.13 -3.37 19.75
CA GLU A 160 29.10 -2.43 20.22
C GLU A 160 27.73 -3.09 20.09
N ASP A 161 27.03 -3.26 21.21
CA ASP A 161 25.73 -3.91 21.22
C ASP A 161 24.62 -3.07 20.60
N GLY A 162 23.58 -3.75 20.08
CA GLY A 162 22.35 -3.11 19.64
C GLY A 162 22.45 -2.31 18.33
N LEU A 163 23.53 -2.45 17.57
CA LEU A 163 23.66 -1.85 16.24
C LEU A 163 22.98 -2.75 15.18
N ASP A 164 22.12 -2.14 14.37
CA ASP A 164 21.65 -2.73 13.12
C ASP A 164 22.71 -2.54 12.01
N GLY A 165 22.48 -3.11 10.82
CA GLY A 165 23.41 -2.99 9.71
C GLY A 165 23.76 -1.55 9.32
N THR A 166 22.85 -0.59 9.51
CA THR A 166 23.10 0.84 9.26
C THR A 166 24.03 1.41 10.33
N GLY A 167 23.79 1.10 11.60
CA GLY A 167 24.63 1.56 12.70
C GLY A 167 26.04 1.00 12.68
N LEU A 168 26.18 -0.27 12.32
CA LEU A 168 27.50 -0.89 12.08
C LEU A 168 28.29 -0.11 11.03
N ARG A 169 27.62 0.24 9.91
CA ARG A 169 28.25 1.00 8.83
C ARG A 169 28.63 2.42 9.26
N GLU A 170 27.71 3.13 9.91
CA GLU A 170 27.93 4.51 10.36
C GLU A 170 29.08 4.58 11.37
N LEU A 171 29.15 3.64 12.30
CA LEU A 171 30.24 3.59 13.28
C LEU A 171 31.57 3.19 12.62
N ALA A 172 31.58 2.19 11.73
CA ALA A 172 32.79 1.79 11.03
C ALA A 172 33.36 2.93 10.15
N ASP A 173 32.51 3.67 9.43
CA ASP A 173 32.93 4.84 8.67
C ASP A 173 33.48 5.97 9.58
N ALA A 174 32.85 6.20 10.71
CA ALA A 174 33.31 7.20 11.69
C ALA A 174 34.69 6.81 12.30
N ILE A 175 34.90 5.53 12.57
CA ILE A 175 36.17 5.00 13.10
C ILE A 175 37.27 5.04 12.00
N ALA A 176 36.97 4.69 10.76
CA ALA A 176 37.91 4.73 9.63
C ALA A 176 38.49 6.13 9.40
N ARG A 177 37.82 7.18 9.88
CA ARG A 177 38.30 8.57 9.82
C ARG A 177 39.30 8.90 10.93
N VAL A 178 39.40 8.12 11.99
CA VAL A 178 40.24 8.38 13.17
C VAL A 178 41.31 7.31 13.40
N CYS A 179 41.24 6.17 12.69
CA CYS A 179 42.30 5.17 12.66
C CYS A 179 43.10 5.26 11.34
N ALA A 180 44.39 4.94 11.38
CA ALA A 180 45.28 4.95 10.19
C ALA A 180 45.22 3.62 9.38
N GLY A 181 44.47 2.64 9.86
CA GLY A 181 44.29 1.33 9.22
C GLY A 181 42.83 1.02 8.92
N HIS A 182 42.48 -0.24 9.11
CA HIS A 182 41.11 -0.71 8.89
C HIS A 182 40.25 -0.56 10.17
N ALA A 183 39.01 -0.10 9.98
CA ALA A 183 38.01 -0.12 11.03
C ALA A 183 37.18 -1.41 10.93
N ALA A 184 36.95 -2.09 12.05
CA ALA A 184 36.06 -3.23 12.17
C ALA A 184 35.08 -2.99 13.33
N VAL A 185 33.79 -3.14 13.07
CA VAL A 185 32.75 -3.04 14.09
C VAL A 185 31.91 -4.30 14.06
N PHE A 186 31.66 -4.86 15.24
CA PHE A 186 30.84 -6.04 15.44
C PHE A 186 29.69 -5.71 16.38
N SER A 187 28.51 -6.28 16.14
CA SER A 187 27.33 -6.18 17.01
C SER A 187 26.63 -7.52 17.07
N GLY A 188 26.40 -8.02 18.27
CA GLY A 188 25.81 -9.32 18.50
C GLY A 188 26.37 -9.99 19.76
N SER A 189 26.25 -11.32 19.83
CA SER A 189 26.78 -12.11 20.92
C SER A 189 27.27 -13.48 20.45
N ASP A 190 28.07 -14.16 21.28
CA ASP A 190 28.54 -15.52 20.99
C ASP A 190 27.41 -16.53 20.80
N GLU A 191 26.22 -16.24 21.35
CA GLU A 191 25.05 -17.11 21.23
C GLU A 191 24.26 -16.89 19.95
N THR A 192 24.19 -15.64 19.47
CA THR A 192 23.34 -15.23 18.32
C THR A 192 24.14 -14.97 17.05
N GLY A 193 25.47 -14.96 17.14
CA GLY A 193 26.37 -14.51 16.08
C GLY A 193 26.50 -13.00 16.05
N TYR A 194 27.41 -12.52 15.23
CA TYR A 194 27.73 -11.11 15.09
C TYR A 194 27.40 -10.59 13.69
N GLY A 195 26.66 -9.49 13.61
CA GLY A 195 26.70 -8.61 12.46
C GLY A 195 28.01 -7.83 12.44
N TYR A 196 28.64 -7.64 11.29
CA TYR A 196 29.90 -6.90 11.19
C TYR A 196 29.89 -5.87 10.06
N CYS A 197 30.78 -4.89 10.22
CA CYS A 197 31.15 -3.97 9.17
C CYS A 197 32.64 -3.67 9.22
N LEU A 198 33.30 -3.76 8.07
CA LEU A 198 34.68 -3.31 7.83
C LEU A 198 34.65 -2.05 6.98
N ALA A 199 35.45 -1.06 7.32
CA ALA A 199 35.62 0.16 6.54
C ALA A 199 37.11 0.55 6.43
N SER A 200 37.50 1.09 5.26
CA SER A 200 38.82 1.68 5.03
C SER A 200 38.70 2.77 3.96
N HIS A 201 39.50 3.82 4.05
CA HIS A 201 39.55 4.86 3.03
C HIS A 201 40.63 4.62 1.96
N ASP A 202 41.63 3.82 2.26
CA ASP A 202 42.84 3.72 1.44
C ASP A 202 43.06 2.34 0.80
N GLU A 203 42.35 1.29 1.28
CA GLU A 203 42.57 -0.08 0.86
C GLU A 203 41.35 -0.83 0.41
N ASP A 204 41.54 -1.84 -0.46
CA ASP A 204 40.48 -2.75 -0.90
C ASP A 204 40.25 -3.85 0.13
N LEU A 205 39.14 -3.77 0.84
CA LEU A 205 38.72 -4.70 1.91
C LEU A 205 38.09 -6.01 1.41
N ARG A 206 37.87 -6.19 0.11
CA ARG A 206 37.28 -7.42 -0.43
C ARG A 206 38.07 -8.69 -0.12
N PRO A 207 39.43 -8.68 -0.22
CA PRO A 207 40.23 -9.84 0.18
C PRO A 207 40.08 -10.16 1.68
N LEU A 208 40.15 -9.13 2.54
CA LEU A 208 40.02 -9.26 3.97
C LEU A 208 38.64 -9.78 4.36
N GLY A 209 37.55 -9.23 3.77
CA GLY A 209 36.19 -9.70 4.00
C GLY A 209 35.98 -11.16 3.61
N LYS A 210 36.58 -11.62 2.50
CA LYS A 210 36.56 -13.05 2.11
C LYS A 210 37.32 -13.94 3.09
N GLN A 211 38.48 -13.54 3.55
CA GLN A 211 39.28 -14.28 4.53
C GLN A 211 38.51 -14.41 5.86
N MET A 212 37.93 -13.32 6.34
CA MET A 212 37.17 -13.28 7.59
C MET A 212 35.92 -14.16 7.51
N THR A 213 35.12 -14.04 6.44
CA THR A 213 33.93 -14.87 6.27
C THR A 213 34.25 -16.34 6.14
N ALA A 214 35.36 -16.71 5.49
CA ALA A 214 35.81 -18.09 5.40
C ALA A 214 36.29 -18.62 6.77
N ALA A 215 37.03 -17.83 7.53
CA ALA A 215 37.55 -18.24 8.83
C ALA A 215 36.46 -18.39 9.91
N LEU A 216 35.44 -17.51 9.86
CA LEU A 216 34.36 -17.45 10.85
C LEU A 216 33.06 -18.12 10.36
N SER A 217 33.10 -18.84 9.24
CA SER A 217 31.91 -19.47 8.63
C SER A 217 30.75 -18.51 8.38
N GLY A 218 31.08 -17.24 8.11
CA GLY A 218 30.14 -16.15 7.95
C GLY A 218 29.70 -15.92 6.51
N LYS A 219 28.87 -14.91 6.33
CA LYS A 219 28.40 -14.42 5.02
C LYS A 219 28.53 -12.92 4.95
N GLY A 220 28.94 -12.39 3.81
CA GLY A 220 29.06 -10.94 3.65
C GLY A 220 29.57 -10.54 2.27
N GLY A 221 29.71 -9.23 2.09
CA GLY A 221 30.22 -8.62 0.87
C GLY A 221 30.03 -7.12 0.90
N GLY A 222 30.46 -6.45 -0.17
CA GLY A 222 30.35 -5.00 -0.28
C GLY A 222 31.23 -4.41 -1.36
N LYS A 223 31.51 -3.14 -1.22
CA LYS A 223 32.40 -2.36 -2.08
C LYS A 223 33.86 -2.49 -1.62
N PRO A 224 34.87 -2.04 -2.41
CA PRO A 224 36.28 -2.10 -2.01
C PRO A 224 36.57 -1.45 -0.66
N ASP A 225 35.98 -0.29 -0.41
CA ASP A 225 36.15 0.53 0.79
C ASP A 225 35.28 0.08 1.98
N PHE A 226 34.43 -0.94 1.77
CA PHE A 226 33.39 -1.30 2.71
C PHE A 226 32.89 -2.73 2.52
N GLN A 227 32.94 -3.53 3.60
CA GLN A 227 32.42 -4.90 3.64
C GLN A 227 31.47 -5.06 4.84
N GLN A 228 30.33 -5.70 4.65
CA GLN A 228 29.34 -5.93 5.70
C GLN A 228 28.77 -7.35 5.60
N GLY A 229 28.43 -7.94 6.74
CA GLY A 229 27.85 -9.28 6.80
C GLY A 229 27.54 -9.76 8.21
N SER A 230 27.54 -11.09 8.34
CA SER A 230 27.36 -11.77 9.62
C SER A 230 28.32 -12.93 9.74
N VAL A 231 28.74 -13.21 10.96
CA VAL A 231 29.62 -14.31 11.37
C VAL A 231 29.07 -14.98 12.59
#